data_7b9183210d81be4e8abee62b43aee3b1
#
_entry.id   7b9183210d81be4e8abee62b43aee3b1
#
_cell.length_a   1.000
_cell.length_b   1.000
_cell.length_c   1.000
_cell.angle_alpha   90.00
_cell.angle_beta   90.00
_cell.angle_gamma   90.00
#
_symmetry.space_group_name_H-M   'P 1'
#
loop_
_entity.id
_entity.type
_entity.pdbx_description
1 polymer ?
#
loop_
_entity_poly.entity_id
_entity_poly.type
_entity_poly.pdbx_seq_one_letter_code
_entity_poly.pdbx_strand_id
1 'polypeptide(L)'
;MRELDPSVDITCLGTSRGLEVTLIPEAGYDLELVPPVPLPRRINGDLFRLPWRLRKAVKATHAVFDKVQPDVVVGYGGYVSVPAYLAARKRKLPLVIHEGNAIPGIANKLGARFTEVVATSFPDTDLPHARYIGLPIRRAISELDRDALRAEARSFFGLDVDRPTLLVTGGSQGARRINHSVAAAARDLADAGIQVLHAAGRPDEVVIKARAGDPPYMIVQFIDRMDLAYAAADLIVCRAGANTVTEVAAVGLPAAFVPLPIGNGEQARNAHGVVKAGGALLIDDASMTPTWIDNVVVPLIRNGPRLEAMSRAAAGLVPRDADTVLARMVIDAASPSKR
;
A
#
# COMPACT_ATOMS: atom_id res chain seq x y z
N MET A 1 14.09 -9.32 -8.57
CA MET A 1 14.54 -10.65 -9.02
C MET A 1 15.37 -10.54 -10.31
N ARG A 2 14.86 -10.00 -11.42
CA ARG A 2 15.62 -9.85 -12.69
C ARG A 2 16.93 -9.05 -12.58
N GLU A 3 17.05 -8.16 -11.59
CA GLU A 3 18.33 -7.48 -11.30
C GLU A 3 19.36 -8.38 -10.62
N LEU A 4 18.91 -9.38 -9.86
CA LEU A 4 19.77 -10.37 -9.21
C LEU A 4 20.12 -11.52 -10.14
N ASP A 5 19.18 -11.93 -10.97
CA ASP A 5 19.32 -12.97 -11.99
C ASP A 5 18.46 -12.60 -13.22
N PRO A 6 19.09 -12.12 -14.31
CA PRO A 6 18.38 -11.76 -15.53
C PRO A 6 17.69 -12.91 -16.27
N SER A 7 18.03 -14.16 -15.93
CA SER A 7 17.42 -15.37 -16.53
C SER A 7 16.07 -15.73 -15.92
N VAL A 8 15.63 -15.03 -14.88
CA VAL A 8 14.36 -15.33 -14.19
C VAL A 8 13.18 -14.94 -15.06
N ASP A 9 12.36 -15.91 -15.41
CA ASP A 9 11.05 -15.70 -15.99
C ASP A 9 9.99 -15.55 -14.91
N ILE A 10 9.11 -14.55 -15.10
CA ILE A 10 8.05 -14.23 -14.16
C ILE A 10 6.71 -14.26 -14.87
N THR A 11 5.84 -15.18 -14.47
CA THR A 11 4.43 -15.22 -14.88
C THR A 11 3.54 -14.91 -13.70
N CYS A 12 2.66 -13.95 -13.87
CA CYS A 12 1.66 -13.58 -12.86
C CYS A 12 0.39 -14.40 -13.01
N LEU A 13 -0.22 -14.78 -11.90
CA LEU A 13 -1.51 -15.46 -11.87
C LEU A 13 -2.58 -14.51 -11.35
N GLY A 14 -3.62 -14.27 -12.14
CA GLY A 14 -4.68 -13.32 -11.82
C GLY A 14 -6.08 -13.84 -12.12
N THR A 15 -7.07 -12.97 -12.00
CA THR A 15 -8.45 -13.22 -12.39
C THR A 15 -8.92 -12.22 -13.44
N SER A 16 -9.99 -12.53 -14.17
CA SER A 16 -10.53 -11.62 -15.21
C SER A 16 -11.26 -10.39 -14.66
N ARG A 17 -11.27 -10.16 -13.33
CA ARG A 17 -12.09 -9.13 -12.69
C ARG A 17 -11.32 -8.03 -11.98
N GLY A 18 -10.01 -8.16 -11.84
CA GLY A 18 -9.17 -7.21 -11.12
C GLY A 18 -8.43 -6.24 -12.04
N LEU A 19 -7.72 -5.29 -11.43
CA LEU A 19 -6.84 -4.35 -12.13
C LEU A 19 -5.61 -5.04 -12.73
N GLU A 20 -5.33 -6.27 -12.28
CA GLU A 20 -4.22 -7.08 -12.77
C GLU A 20 -4.25 -7.30 -14.28
N VAL A 21 -5.45 -7.34 -14.88
CA VAL A 21 -5.63 -7.53 -16.34
C VAL A 21 -4.99 -6.40 -17.16
N THR A 22 -4.95 -5.20 -16.61
CA THR A 22 -4.37 -4.03 -17.25
C THR A 22 -2.93 -3.79 -16.76
N LEU A 23 -2.75 -3.73 -15.45
CA LEU A 23 -1.49 -3.29 -14.85
C LEU A 23 -0.33 -4.27 -15.04
N ILE A 24 -0.59 -5.58 -15.08
CA ILE A 24 0.48 -6.59 -15.22
C ILE A 24 1.08 -6.56 -16.63
N PRO A 25 0.28 -6.61 -17.72
CA PRO A 25 0.80 -6.46 -19.07
C PRO A 25 1.48 -5.10 -19.32
N GLU A 26 0.93 -4.00 -18.79
CA GLU A 26 1.55 -2.67 -18.88
C GLU A 26 2.92 -2.63 -18.17
N ALA A 27 3.10 -3.41 -17.12
CA ALA A 27 4.38 -3.58 -16.44
C ALA A 27 5.35 -4.55 -17.14
N GLY A 28 4.96 -5.14 -18.28
CA GLY A 28 5.80 -6.03 -19.10
C GLY A 28 5.93 -7.46 -18.55
N TYR A 29 4.90 -7.94 -17.82
CA TYR A 29 4.85 -9.31 -17.31
C TYR A 29 3.72 -10.11 -17.94
N ASP A 30 3.95 -11.42 -18.10
CA ASP A 30 2.93 -12.35 -18.55
C ASP A 30 1.86 -12.57 -17.48
N LEU A 31 0.60 -12.59 -17.89
CA LEU A 31 -0.55 -12.82 -17.03
C LEU A 31 -1.34 -14.05 -17.48
N GLU A 32 -1.44 -15.03 -16.59
CA GLU A 32 -2.31 -16.19 -16.74
C GLU A 32 -3.56 -16.02 -15.86
N LEU A 33 -4.73 -16.35 -16.43
CA LEU A 33 -6.00 -16.12 -15.75
C LEU A 33 -6.61 -17.43 -15.23
N VAL A 34 -7.06 -17.40 -13.98
CA VAL A 34 -7.81 -18.51 -13.37
C VAL A 34 -9.18 -18.04 -12.88
N PRO A 35 -10.17 -18.95 -12.79
CA PRO A 35 -11.48 -18.61 -12.26
C PRO A 35 -11.39 -18.00 -10.84
N PRO A 36 -12.08 -16.87 -10.57
CA PRO A 36 -12.08 -16.28 -9.24
C PRO A 36 -12.81 -17.17 -8.23
N VAL A 37 -12.26 -17.25 -7.02
CA VAL A 37 -12.85 -18.00 -5.89
C VAL A 37 -13.12 -17.00 -4.74
N PRO A 38 -14.13 -16.12 -4.86
CA PRO A 38 -14.45 -15.19 -3.79
C PRO A 38 -14.97 -15.96 -2.58
N LEU A 39 -14.37 -15.70 -1.42
CA LEU A 39 -14.88 -16.22 -0.15
C LEU A 39 -16.12 -15.40 0.26
N PRO A 40 -17.26 -16.05 0.50
CA PRO A 40 -18.46 -15.35 0.95
C PRO A 40 -18.20 -14.70 2.31
N ARG A 41 -18.52 -13.41 2.44
CA ARG A 41 -18.41 -12.68 3.72
C ARG A 41 -19.56 -13.00 4.68
N ARG A 42 -20.62 -13.66 4.18
CA ARG A 42 -21.79 -14.10 4.95
C ARG A 42 -22.11 -15.54 4.57
N ILE A 43 -22.68 -16.29 5.50
CA ILE A 43 -23.18 -17.65 5.25
C ILE A 43 -24.41 -17.53 4.33
N ASN A 44 -24.24 -17.92 3.08
CA ASN A 44 -25.29 -17.94 2.06
C ASN A 44 -25.14 -19.17 1.16
N GLY A 45 -26.06 -19.38 0.21
CA GLY A 45 -26.05 -20.52 -0.74
C GLY A 45 -24.75 -20.62 -1.57
N ASP A 46 -23.97 -19.55 -1.71
CA ASP A 46 -22.69 -19.57 -2.40
C ASP A 46 -21.61 -20.39 -1.67
N LEU A 47 -21.75 -20.59 -0.35
CA LEU A 47 -20.84 -21.42 0.45
C LEU A 47 -20.88 -22.90 -0.01
N PHE A 48 -22.06 -23.40 -0.41
CA PHE A 48 -22.20 -24.77 -0.92
C PHE A 48 -21.53 -24.97 -2.29
N ARG A 49 -21.39 -23.89 -3.08
CA ARG A 49 -20.71 -23.91 -4.39
C ARG A 49 -19.20 -23.69 -4.29
N LEU A 50 -18.71 -23.27 -3.12
CA LEU A 50 -17.30 -22.95 -2.91
C LEU A 50 -16.34 -24.13 -3.19
N PRO A 51 -16.62 -25.38 -2.73
CA PRO A 51 -15.73 -26.50 -3.01
C PRO A 51 -15.59 -26.79 -4.50
N TRP A 52 -16.70 -26.67 -5.25
CA TRP A 52 -16.70 -26.88 -6.70
C TRP A 52 -15.93 -25.78 -7.44
N ARG A 53 -16.14 -24.51 -7.06
CA ARG A 53 -15.40 -23.37 -7.62
C ARG A 53 -13.91 -23.49 -7.34
N LEU A 54 -13.55 -23.89 -6.12
CA LEU A 54 -12.16 -24.10 -5.71
C LEU A 54 -11.51 -25.22 -6.54
N ARG A 55 -12.20 -26.37 -6.70
CA ARG A 55 -11.67 -27.47 -7.54
C ARG A 55 -11.45 -27.02 -8.98
N LYS A 56 -12.37 -26.24 -9.56
CA LYS A 56 -12.22 -25.69 -10.92
C LYS A 56 -11.01 -24.75 -11.01
N ALA A 57 -10.83 -23.86 -10.05
CA ALA A 57 -9.70 -22.93 -10.00
C ALA A 57 -8.37 -23.67 -9.80
N VAL A 58 -8.29 -24.65 -8.91
CA VAL A 58 -7.10 -25.50 -8.73
C VAL A 58 -6.76 -26.27 -10.01
N LYS A 59 -7.76 -26.82 -10.71
CA LYS A 59 -7.54 -27.50 -12.00
C LYS A 59 -6.99 -26.53 -13.06
N ALA A 60 -7.53 -25.31 -13.14
CA ALA A 60 -7.03 -24.28 -14.04
C ALA A 60 -5.59 -23.88 -13.69
N THR A 61 -5.30 -23.71 -12.39
CA THR A 61 -3.92 -23.43 -11.92
C THR A 61 -2.95 -24.55 -12.29
N HIS A 62 -3.36 -25.82 -12.20
CA HIS A 62 -2.52 -26.94 -12.66
C HIS A 62 -2.20 -26.85 -14.16
N ALA A 63 -3.18 -26.46 -14.99
CA ALA A 63 -2.94 -26.27 -16.42
C ALA A 63 -1.97 -25.12 -16.70
N VAL A 64 -2.05 -24.02 -15.92
CA VAL A 64 -1.05 -22.94 -15.99
C VAL A 64 0.34 -23.46 -15.58
N PHE A 65 0.45 -24.22 -14.49
CA PHE A 65 1.72 -24.81 -14.07
C PHE A 65 2.29 -25.79 -15.08
N ASP A 66 1.45 -26.53 -15.83
CA ASP A 66 1.89 -27.39 -16.93
C ASP A 66 2.47 -26.59 -18.09
N LYS A 67 1.91 -25.40 -18.35
CA LYS A 67 2.37 -24.49 -19.41
C LYS A 67 3.68 -23.78 -19.02
N VAL A 68 3.73 -23.23 -17.77
CA VAL A 68 4.80 -22.34 -17.31
C VAL A 68 5.96 -23.10 -16.67
N GLN A 69 5.72 -24.31 -16.12
CA GLN A 69 6.71 -25.13 -15.41
C GLN A 69 7.47 -24.34 -14.33
N PRO A 70 6.77 -23.75 -13.33
CA PRO A 70 7.43 -22.90 -12.36
C PRO A 70 8.33 -23.70 -11.40
N ASP A 71 9.50 -23.13 -11.06
CA ASP A 71 10.41 -23.66 -10.04
C ASP A 71 9.96 -23.29 -8.61
N VAL A 72 9.26 -22.17 -8.47
CA VAL A 72 8.75 -21.65 -7.20
C VAL A 72 7.45 -20.89 -7.41
N VAL A 73 6.58 -20.93 -6.40
CA VAL A 73 5.35 -20.15 -6.38
C VAL A 73 5.46 -19.09 -5.28
N VAL A 74 5.18 -17.83 -5.63
CA VAL A 74 5.15 -16.72 -4.67
C VAL A 74 3.72 -16.26 -4.48
N GLY A 75 3.28 -16.11 -3.25
CA GLY A 75 1.94 -15.66 -2.94
C GLY A 75 1.88 -14.43 -2.05
N TYR A 76 1.05 -13.47 -2.47
CA TYR A 76 0.82 -12.21 -1.77
C TYR A 76 -0.57 -12.14 -1.11
N GLY A 77 -1.28 -13.28 -1.05
CA GLY A 77 -2.65 -13.32 -0.57
C GLY A 77 -3.70 -13.00 -1.65
N GLY A 78 -4.93 -12.75 -1.22
CA GLY A 78 -6.06 -12.55 -2.12
C GLY A 78 -6.73 -13.86 -2.58
N TYR A 79 -7.76 -13.72 -3.42
CA TYR A 79 -8.62 -14.85 -3.82
C TYR A 79 -7.94 -15.83 -4.77
N VAL A 80 -6.95 -15.39 -5.52
CA VAL A 80 -6.19 -16.21 -6.47
C VAL A 80 -5.14 -17.08 -5.79
N SER A 81 -4.69 -16.69 -4.61
CA SER A 81 -3.60 -17.36 -3.90
C SER A 81 -3.99 -18.73 -3.36
N VAL A 82 -5.22 -18.91 -2.87
CA VAL A 82 -5.66 -20.21 -2.33
C VAL A 82 -5.54 -21.34 -3.35
N PRO A 83 -6.11 -21.24 -4.58
CA PRO A 83 -5.91 -22.25 -5.60
C PRO A 83 -4.43 -22.48 -5.94
N ALA A 84 -3.63 -21.40 -6.01
CA ALA A 84 -2.20 -21.50 -6.29
C ALA A 84 -1.44 -22.27 -5.20
N TYR A 85 -1.69 -21.98 -3.92
CA TYR A 85 -1.06 -22.70 -2.80
C TYR A 85 -1.44 -24.18 -2.77
N LEU A 86 -2.70 -24.51 -3.03
CA LEU A 86 -3.12 -25.92 -3.08
C LEU A 86 -2.51 -26.67 -4.26
N ALA A 87 -2.41 -26.01 -5.42
CA ALA A 87 -1.75 -26.60 -6.59
C ALA A 87 -0.25 -26.79 -6.37
N ALA A 88 0.44 -25.79 -5.81
CA ALA A 88 1.86 -25.87 -5.46
C ALA A 88 2.13 -27.01 -4.47
N ARG A 89 1.35 -27.09 -3.38
CA ARG A 89 1.46 -28.19 -2.40
C ARG A 89 1.29 -29.56 -3.05
N LYS A 90 0.29 -29.72 -3.93
CA LYS A 90 0.05 -31.02 -4.60
C LYS A 90 1.20 -31.41 -5.52
N ARG A 91 1.87 -30.45 -6.15
CA ARG A 91 3.04 -30.66 -7.01
C ARG A 91 4.37 -30.69 -6.26
N LYS A 92 4.35 -30.44 -4.94
CA LYS A 92 5.55 -30.29 -4.11
C LYS A 92 6.48 -29.16 -4.60
N LEU A 93 5.91 -28.13 -5.23
CA LEU A 93 6.64 -26.94 -5.61
C LEU A 93 6.97 -26.10 -4.38
N PRO A 94 8.16 -25.52 -4.29
CA PRO A 94 8.49 -24.54 -3.27
C PRO A 94 7.49 -23.39 -3.26
N LEU A 95 7.13 -22.93 -2.06
CA LEU A 95 6.15 -21.87 -1.86
C LEU A 95 6.78 -20.79 -0.98
N VAL A 96 6.74 -19.56 -1.42
CA VAL A 96 7.11 -18.37 -0.65
C VAL A 96 5.87 -17.53 -0.43
N ILE A 97 5.64 -17.07 0.79
CA ILE A 97 4.51 -16.22 1.14
C ILE A 97 5.03 -14.87 1.59
N HIS A 98 4.42 -13.82 1.09
CA HIS A 98 4.58 -12.47 1.61
C HIS A 98 3.23 -11.92 2.06
N GLU A 99 3.13 -11.56 3.35
CA GLU A 99 1.94 -10.90 3.90
C GLU A 99 2.16 -9.39 3.98
N GLY A 100 1.31 -8.67 3.23
CA GLY A 100 1.40 -7.23 3.10
C GLY A 100 0.79 -6.43 4.26
N ASN A 101 -0.08 -7.02 5.09
CA ASN A 101 -0.79 -6.34 6.18
C ASN A 101 -0.38 -6.85 7.56
N ALA A 102 -0.55 -6.02 8.58
CA ALA A 102 -0.31 -6.41 9.96
C ALA A 102 -1.30 -7.49 10.46
N ILE A 103 -2.52 -7.52 9.91
CA ILE A 103 -3.49 -8.61 10.14
C ILE A 103 -3.47 -9.53 8.93
N PRO A 104 -2.99 -10.76 9.06
CA PRO A 104 -2.82 -11.64 7.92
C PRO A 104 -4.14 -12.12 7.33
N GLY A 105 -4.19 -12.14 5.99
CA GLY A 105 -5.32 -12.64 5.22
C GLY A 105 -5.50 -14.15 5.36
N ILE A 106 -6.75 -14.63 5.16
CA ILE A 106 -7.10 -16.07 5.28
C ILE A 106 -6.27 -16.92 4.31
N ALA A 107 -6.01 -16.44 3.10
CA ALA A 107 -5.19 -17.16 2.12
C ALA A 107 -3.77 -17.40 2.65
N ASN A 108 -3.12 -16.36 3.19
CA ASN A 108 -1.77 -16.47 3.71
C ASN A 108 -1.70 -17.29 5.00
N LYS A 109 -2.74 -17.22 5.85
CA LYS A 109 -2.88 -18.15 7.01
C LYS A 109 -2.93 -19.61 6.59
N LEU A 110 -3.60 -19.91 5.48
CA LEU A 110 -3.62 -21.26 4.92
C LEU A 110 -2.26 -21.63 4.32
N GLY A 111 -1.70 -20.75 3.48
CA GLY A 111 -0.44 -21.00 2.78
C GLY A 111 0.75 -21.18 3.72
N ALA A 112 0.82 -20.41 4.81
CA ALA A 112 1.88 -20.51 5.82
C ALA A 112 1.93 -21.87 6.54
N ARG A 113 0.90 -22.71 6.40
CA ARG A 113 0.92 -24.11 6.86
C ARG A 113 1.59 -25.07 5.86
N PHE A 114 1.93 -24.58 4.67
CA PHE A 114 2.49 -25.41 3.60
C PHE A 114 3.95 -25.08 3.31
N THR A 115 4.51 -24.06 3.96
CA THR A 115 5.89 -23.61 3.78
C THR A 115 6.44 -23.00 5.06
N GLU A 116 7.76 -23.05 5.20
CA GLU A 116 8.51 -22.33 6.25
C GLU A 116 9.06 -20.98 5.76
N VAL A 117 8.88 -20.65 4.46
CA VAL A 117 9.37 -19.40 3.86
C VAL A 117 8.23 -18.39 3.85
N VAL A 118 8.09 -17.67 4.98
CA VAL A 118 7.01 -16.70 5.20
C VAL A 118 7.60 -15.34 5.54
N ALA A 119 7.45 -14.39 4.63
CA ALA A 119 7.86 -13.00 4.79
C ALA A 119 6.68 -12.13 5.23
N THR A 120 6.92 -11.13 6.08
CA THR A 120 5.90 -10.22 6.57
C THR A 120 6.32 -8.76 6.46
N SER A 121 5.36 -7.88 6.20
CA SER A 121 5.56 -6.43 6.09
C SER A 121 5.56 -5.72 7.44
N PHE A 122 5.01 -6.34 8.48
CA PHE A 122 4.92 -5.79 9.82
C PHE A 122 5.47 -6.78 10.85
N PRO A 123 6.16 -6.29 11.92
CA PRO A 123 6.88 -7.15 12.84
C PRO A 123 5.97 -8.08 13.66
N ASP A 124 4.75 -7.61 13.99
CA ASP A 124 3.82 -8.34 14.86
C ASP A 124 2.75 -9.13 14.06
N THR A 125 3.06 -9.53 12.82
CA THR A 125 2.13 -10.31 12.00
C THR A 125 2.07 -11.75 12.47
N ASP A 126 0.90 -12.21 12.93
CA ASP A 126 0.68 -13.55 13.49
C ASP A 126 0.54 -14.60 12.37
N LEU A 127 1.68 -15.12 11.91
CA LEU A 127 1.79 -16.23 10.98
C LEU A 127 2.87 -17.22 11.43
N PRO A 128 2.69 -18.53 11.19
CA PRO A 128 3.77 -19.52 11.34
C PRO A 128 4.99 -19.12 10.51
N HIS A 129 6.18 -19.30 11.07
CA HIS A 129 7.47 -19.04 10.41
C HIS A 129 7.67 -17.59 9.92
N ALA A 130 6.89 -16.63 10.44
CA ALA A 130 6.95 -15.25 10.04
C ALA A 130 8.35 -14.65 10.22
N ARG A 131 8.92 -14.12 9.13
CA ARG A 131 10.13 -13.32 9.12
C ARG A 131 9.77 -11.90 8.69
N TYR A 132 9.95 -10.94 9.56
CA TYR A 132 9.79 -9.53 9.21
C TYR A 132 10.89 -9.09 8.25
N ILE A 133 10.49 -8.63 7.07
CA ILE A 133 11.40 -8.08 6.05
C ILE A 133 10.99 -6.68 5.59
N GLY A 134 9.78 -6.22 5.96
CA GLY A 134 9.16 -5.02 5.41
C GLY A 134 8.31 -5.29 4.16
N LEU A 135 7.73 -4.22 3.63
CA LEU A 135 6.94 -4.27 2.40
C LEU A 135 7.81 -3.78 1.23
N PRO A 136 7.93 -4.56 0.14
CA PRO A 136 8.54 -4.08 -1.08
C PRO A 136 7.85 -2.81 -1.60
N ILE A 137 8.58 -1.71 -1.68
CA ILE A 137 8.11 -0.43 -2.21
C ILE A 137 8.93 -0.04 -3.44
N ARG A 138 8.40 0.88 -4.25
CA ARG A 138 9.07 1.34 -5.45
C ARG A 138 10.41 2.00 -5.11
N ARG A 139 11.45 1.73 -5.90
CA ARG A 139 12.79 2.26 -5.69
C ARG A 139 12.81 3.80 -5.65
N ALA A 140 12.05 4.46 -6.51
CA ALA A 140 11.90 5.90 -6.49
C ALA A 140 11.42 6.47 -5.14
N ILE A 141 10.80 5.64 -4.28
CA ILE A 141 10.37 6.01 -2.93
C ILE A 141 11.38 5.53 -1.88
N SER A 142 11.90 4.30 -1.99
CA SER A 142 12.87 3.78 -1.02
C SER A 142 14.20 4.54 -1.02
N GLU A 143 14.57 5.12 -2.16
CA GLU A 143 15.80 5.91 -2.33
C GLU A 143 15.55 7.42 -2.30
N LEU A 144 14.31 7.86 -2.04
CA LEU A 144 13.92 9.27 -2.08
C LEU A 144 14.67 10.12 -1.04
N ASP A 145 15.34 11.16 -1.52
CA ASP A 145 15.80 12.30 -0.73
C ASP A 145 14.79 13.43 -0.89
N ARG A 146 13.93 13.59 0.13
CA ARG A 146 12.84 14.56 0.12
C ARG A 146 13.35 16.00 0.08
N ASP A 147 14.43 16.29 0.80
CA ASP A 147 14.94 17.65 0.91
C ASP A 147 15.60 18.10 -0.40
N ALA A 148 16.34 17.21 -1.04
CA ALA A 148 16.95 17.48 -2.34
C ALA A 148 15.93 17.74 -3.45
N LEU A 149 14.78 17.02 -3.44
CA LEU A 149 13.75 17.12 -4.49
C LEU A 149 12.61 18.09 -4.16
N ARG A 150 12.55 18.70 -2.98
CA ARG A 150 11.43 19.54 -2.51
C ARG A 150 11.07 20.67 -3.48
N ALA A 151 12.01 21.45 -3.92
CA ALA A 151 11.76 22.59 -4.79
C ALA A 151 11.28 22.17 -6.17
N GLU A 152 11.92 21.16 -6.77
CA GLU A 152 11.49 20.56 -8.04
C GLU A 152 10.07 19.99 -7.95
N ALA A 153 9.80 19.22 -6.90
CA ALA A 153 8.52 18.60 -6.65
C ALA A 153 7.38 19.61 -6.49
N ARG A 154 7.60 20.68 -5.75
CA ARG A 154 6.63 21.79 -5.61
C ARG A 154 6.36 22.47 -6.95
N SER A 155 7.41 22.79 -7.69
CA SER A 155 7.28 23.37 -9.03
C SER A 155 6.52 22.46 -9.99
N PHE A 156 6.79 21.14 -9.95
CA PHE A 156 6.10 20.13 -10.77
C PHE A 156 4.58 20.14 -10.56
N PHE A 157 4.13 20.32 -9.31
CA PHE A 157 2.70 20.38 -8.98
C PHE A 157 2.10 21.78 -9.01
N GLY A 158 2.83 22.81 -9.45
CA GLY A 158 2.35 24.19 -9.46
C GLY A 158 2.16 24.78 -8.06
N LEU A 159 2.94 24.34 -7.10
CA LEU A 159 2.96 24.79 -5.72
C LEU A 159 4.04 25.85 -5.50
N ASP A 160 3.83 26.72 -4.52
CA ASP A 160 4.84 27.68 -4.06
C ASP A 160 5.97 26.94 -3.32
N VAL A 161 7.22 27.32 -3.60
CA VAL A 161 8.39 26.63 -3.08
C VAL A 161 8.54 26.81 -1.55
N ASP A 162 8.09 27.94 -1.00
CA ASP A 162 8.32 28.32 0.38
C ASP A 162 7.16 28.06 1.34
N ARG A 163 5.96 27.76 0.80
CA ARG A 163 4.77 27.58 1.64
C ARG A 163 4.67 26.18 2.24
N PRO A 164 4.14 26.07 3.48
CA PRO A 164 3.78 24.78 4.04
C PRO A 164 2.80 24.02 3.13
N THR A 165 3.09 22.74 2.87
CA THR A 165 2.37 21.91 1.89
C THR A 165 1.70 20.72 2.56
N LEU A 166 0.37 20.67 2.49
CA LEU A 166 -0.43 19.53 2.92
C LEU A 166 -0.73 18.61 1.73
N LEU A 167 -0.29 17.37 1.80
CA LEU A 167 -0.69 16.31 0.88
C LEU A 167 -1.92 15.59 1.42
N VAL A 168 -2.93 15.40 0.58
CA VAL A 168 -4.16 14.68 0.94
C VAL A 168 -4.41 13.56 -0.05
N THR A 169 -4.59 12.32 0.44
CA THR A 169 -4.95 11.19 -0.43
C THR A 169 -5.80 10.14 0.28
N GLY A 170 -6.84 9.70 -0.41
CA GLY A 170 -7.72 8.60 0.02
C GLY A 170 -7.33 7.24 -0.54
N GLY A 171 -6.22 7.14 -1.29
CA GLY A 171 -5.88 5.99 -2.12
C GLY A 171 -6.52 6.07 -3.52
N SER A 172 -6.33 5.04 -4.36
CA SER A 172 -6.71 5.05 -5.78
C SER A 172 -8.19 5.32 -6.08
N GLN A 173 -9.08 5.05 -5.12
CA GLN A 173 -10.53 5.30 -5.28
C GLN A 173 -11.02 6.55 -4.55
N GLY A 174 -10.11 7.29 -3.92
CA GLY A 174 -10.43 8.42 -3.07
C GLY A 174 -11.02 8.01 -1.71
N ALA A 175 -11.25 8.99 -0.85
CA ALA A 175 -11.89 8.81 0.45
C ALA A 175 -12.88 9.94 0.71
N ARG A 176 -14.15 9.69 0.50
CA ARG A 176 -15.21 10.72 0.52
C ARG A 176 -15.13 11.59 1.79
N ARG A 177 -14.98 11.01 2.97
CA ARG A 177 -14.92 11.78 4.22
C ARG A 177 -13.66 12.66 4.28
N ILE A 178 -12.48 12.14 3.93
CA ILE A 178 -11.25 12.92 3.87
C ILE A 178 -11.44 14.08 2.90
N ASN A 179 -11.90 13.79 1.68
CA ASN A 179 -12.14 14.80 0.65
C ASN A 179 -13.05 15.92 1.15
N HIS A 180 -14.22 15.56 1.71
CA HIS A 180 -15.19 16.54 2.21
C HIS A 180 -14.65 17.38 3.37
N SER A 181 -13.97 16.73 4.35
CA SER A 181 -13.48 17.44 5.53
C SER A 181 -12.38 18.43 5.19
N VAL A 182 -11.42 18.04 4.32
CA VAL A 182 -10.34 18.93 3.92
C VAL A 182 -10.84 20.04 2.99
N ALA A 183 -11.76 19.74 2.05
CA ALA A 183 -12.36 20.76 1.19
C ALA A 183 -13.18 21.79 1.99
N ALA A 184 -13.91 21.36 3.01
CA ALA A 184 -14.67 22.27 3.88
C ALA A 184 -13.75 23.16 4.74
N ALA A 185 -12.55 22.67 5.12
CA ALA A 185 -11.54 23.44 5.85
C ALA A 185 -10.60 24.26 4.91
N ALA A 186 -10.86 24.28 3.60
CA ALA A 186 -9.98 24.96 2.63
C ALA A 186 -9.75 26.43 2.96
N ARG A 187 -10.76 27.10 3.56
CA ARG A 187 -10.64 28.51 3.97
C ARG A 187 -9.65 28.67 5.13
N ASP A 188 -9.74 27.82 6.14
CA ASP A 188 -8.88 27.88 7.33
C ASP A 188 -7.41 27.54 6.95
N LEU A 189 -7.22 26.57 6.05
CA LEU A 189 -5.93 26.25 5.47
C LEU A 189 -5.32 27.42 4.71
N ALA A 190 -6.13 28.10 3.84
CA ALA A 190 -5.67 29.24 3.07
C ALA A 190 -5.33 30.44 3.96
N ASP A 191 -6.16 30.78 4.96
CA ASP A 191 -5.93 31.85 5.92
C ASP A 191 -4.68 31.60 6.79
N ALA A 192 -4.32 30.32 7.00
CA ALA A 192 -3.08 29.91 7.65
C ALA A 192 -1.85 29.90 6.72
N GLY A 193 -2.00 30.22 5.43
CA GLY A 193 -0.93 30.25 4.44
C GLY A 193 -0.52 28.86 3.91
N ILE A 194 -1.33 27.83 4.14
CA ILE A 194 -1.04 26.43 3.79
C ILE A 194 -1.57 26.14 2.39
N GLN A 195 -0.72 25.61 1.52
CA GLN A 195 -1.11 25.09 0.21
C GLN A 195 -1.42 23.60 0.27
N VAL A 196 -2.24 23.11 -0.67
CA VAL A 196 -2.74 21.74 -0.65
C VAL A 196 -2.53 21.05 -1.98
N LEU A 197 -2.00 19.83 -1.95
CA LEU A 197 -2.03 18.86 -3.06
C LEU A 197 -3.02 17.75 -2.69
N HIS A 198 -4.15 17.67 -3.40
CA HIS A 198 -5.26 16.78 -3.06
C HIS A 198 -5.54 15.76 -4.16
N ALA A 199 -5.11 14.52 -3.96
CA ALA A 199 -5.49 13.38 -4.80
C ALA A 199 -6.85 12.84 -4.37
N ALA A 200 -7.92 13.33 -5.01
CA ALA A 200 -9.29 13.11 -4.59
C ALA A 200 -9.89 11.78 -5.08
N GLY A 201 -9.29 11.13 -6.11
CA GLY A 201 -9.89 9.97 -6.79
C GLY A 201 -11.07 10.35 -7.68
N ARG A 202 -11.93 11.23 -7.19
CA ARG A 202 -13.06 11.84 -7.90
C ARG A 202 -13.03 13.35 -7.69
N PRO A 203 -12.32 14.10 -8.54
CA PRO A 203 -12.13 15.55 -8.40
C PRO A 203 -13.45 16.32 -8.36
N ASP A 204 -14.45 15.89 -9.13
CA ASP A 204 -15.76 16.54 -9.22
C ASP A 204 -16.53 16.54 -7.89
N GLU A 205 -16.19 15.66 -6.95
CA GLU A 205 -16.77 15.61 -5.60
C GLU A 205 -16.11 16.63 -4.64
N VAL A 206 -15.04 17.34 -5.06
CA VAL A 206 -14.28 18.28 -4.22
C VAL A 206 -14.49 19.70 -4.74
N VAL A 207 -15.29 20.47 -4.01
CA VAL A 207 -15.58 21.87 -4.36
C VAL A 207 -14.95 22.78 -3.31
N ILE A 208 -14.09 23.69 -3.78
CA ILE A 208 -13.48 24.74 -2.95
C ILE A 208 -13.85 26.13 -3.48
N LYS A 209 -13.88 27.13 -2.60
CA LYS A 209 -14.08 28.54 -2.94
C LYS A 209 -12.77 29.28 -2.72
N ALA A 210 -11.94 29.37 -3.76
CA ALA A 210 -10.69 30.12 -3.71
C ALA A 210 -10.96 31.63 -3.87
N ARG A 211 -10.11 32.45 -3.24
CA ARG A 211 -10.06 33.93 -3.42
C ARG A 211 -8.78 34.29 -4.15
N ALA A 212 -8.76 35.44 -4.78
CA ALA A 212 -7.54 35.97 -5.37
C ALA A 212 -6.48 36.16 -4.32
N GLY A 213 -5.28 35.58 -4.55
CA GLY A 213 -4.15 35.63 -3.64
C GLY A 213 -4.11 34.48 -2.59
N ASP A 214 -5.09 33.59 -2.57
CA ASP A 214 -5.01 32.39 -1.73
C ASP A 214 -3.83 31.49 -2.13
N PRO A 215 -3.25 30.73 -1.20
CA PRO A 215 -2.30 29.67 -1.50
C PRO A 215 -2.87 28.65 -2.49
N PRO A 216 -2.03 28.02 -3.34
CA PRO A 216 -2.48 26.98 -4.26
C PRO A 216 -3.25 25.84 -3.57
N TYR A 217 -4.39 25.46 -4.14
CA TYR A 217 -5.11 24.23 -3.78
C TYR A 217 -5.28 23.40 -5.06
N MET A 218 -4.39 22.45 -5.24
CA MET A 218 -4.31 21.60 -6.43
C MET A 218 -5.11 20.33 -6.23
N ILE A 219 -6.19 20.14 -7.02
CA ILE A 219 -7.03 18.94 -6.98
C ILE A 219 -6.69 18.11 -8.21
N VAL A 220 -6.28 16.87 -7.98
CA VAL A 220 -5.99 15.89 -9.03
C VAL A 220 -6.78 14.61 -8.79
N GLN A 221 -7.06 13.87 -9.86
CA GLN A 221 -7.72 12.58 -9.74
C GLN A 221 -6.79 11.55 -9.10
N PHE A 222 -5.57 11.48 -9.59
CA PHE A 222 -4.56 10.50 -9.19
C PHE A 222 -3.16 11.13 -9.29
N ILE A 223 -2.21 10.64 -8.53
CA ILE A 223 -0.81 11.07 -8.56
C ILE A 223 0.05 9.86 -8.98
N ASP A 224 0.59 9.90 -10.18
CA ASP A 224 1.53 8.88 -10.68
C ASP A 224 2.90 9.01 -10.01
N ARG A 225 3.38 10.25 -9.86
CA ARG A 225 4.66 10.61 -9.27
C ARG A 225 4.51 10.83 -7.75
N MET A 226 4.16 9.74 -7.02
CA MET A 226 4.04 9.79 -5.55
C MET A 226 5.37 10.14 -4.86
N ASP A 227 6.50 9.80 -5.46
CA ASP A 227 7.84 10.23 -5.03
C ASP A 227 7.92 11.76 -4.94
N LEU A 228 7.53 12.47 -5.99
CA LEU A 228 7.49 13.93 -5.97
C LEU A 228 6.42 14.48 -5.00
N ALA A 229 5.26 13.83 -4.90
CA ALA A 229 4.24 14.25 -3.95
C ALA A 229 4.73 14.16 -2.50
N TYR A 230 5.43 13.08 -2.15
CA TYR A 230 6.07 12.95 -0.83
C TYR A 230 7.20 13.97 -0.61
N ALA A 231 7.98 14.30 -1.65
CA ALA A 231 9.02 15.32 -1.56
C ALA A 231 8.44 16.73 -1.37
N ALA A 232 7.33 17.05 -2.05
CA ALA A 232 6.66 18.36 -1.95
C ALA A 232 6.03 18.63 -0.57
N ALA A 233 5.58 17.57 0.12
CA ALA A 233 4.74 17.67 1.31
C ALA A 233 5.53 17.85 2.62
N ASP A 234 4.96 18.61 3.57
CA ASP A 234 5.43 18.71 4.95
C ASP A 234 4.62 17.81 5.89
N LEU A 235 3.37 17.57 5.55
CA LEU A 235 2.44 16.70 6.29
C LEU A 235 1.51 15.99 5.31
N ILE A 236 1.17 14.73 5.57
CA ILE A 236 0.16 14.01 4.79
C ILE A 236 -1.05 13.64 5.65
N VAL A 237 -2.26 13.80 5.11
CA VAL A 237 -3.51 13.22 5.62
C VAL A 237 -3.96 12.15 4.64
N CYS A 238 -4.01 10.88 5.10
CA CYS A 238 -4.27 9.76 4.19
C CYS A 238 -4.91 8.55 4.87
N ARG A 239 -5.38 7.60 4.06
CA ARG A 239 -5.73 6.25 4.53
C ARG A 239 -4.49 5.49 4.99
N ALA A 240 -4.69 4.50 5.88
CA ALA A 240 -3.62 3.69 6.47
C ALA A 240 -3.46 2.31 5.79
N GLY A 241 -3.53 2.26 4.46
CA GLY A 241 -3.17 1.06 3.70
C GLY A 241 -1.70 0.70 3.90
N ALA A 242 -1.36 -0.57 3.83
CA ALA A 242 -0.01 -1.05 4.10
C ALA A 242 1.07 -0.34 3.26
N ASN A 243 0.85 -0.18 1.94
CA ASN A 243 1.76 0.55 1.07
C ASN A 243 1.96 2.00 1.54
N THR A 244 0.86 2.73 1.77
CA THR A 244 0.92 4.13 2.18
C THR A 244 1.65 4.31 3.51
N VAL A 245 1.34 3.47 4.51
CA VAL A 245 2.02 3.52 5.82
C VAL A 245 3.51 3.26 5.67
N THR A 246 3.87 2.23 4.90
CA THR A 246 5.28 1.87 4.67
C THR A 246 6.02 2.96 3.88
N GLU A 247 5.45 3.46 2.80
CA GLU A 247 6.04 4.51 1.97
C GLU A 247 6.26 5.80 2.78
N VAL A 248 5.23 6.25 3.50
CA VAL A 248 5.27 7.45 4.34
C VAL A 248 6.31 7.32 5.46
N ALA A 249 6.40 6.17 6.11
CA ALA A 249 7.41 5.90 7.13
C ALA A 249 8.82 5.83 6.52
N ALA A 250 8.98 5.17 5.37
CA ALA A 250 10.26 5.05 4.67
C ALA A 250 10.86 6.40 4.29
N VAL A 251 10.02 7.35 3.85
CA VAL A 251 10.49 8.69 3.48
C VAL A 251 10.51 9.68 4.65
N GLY A 252 10.10 9.24 5.85
CA GLY A 252 10.06 10.10 7.04
C GLY A 252 9.08 11.28 6.90
N LEU A 253 7.96 11.13 6.19
CA LEU A 253 6.95 12.16 6.06
C LEU A 253 6.01 12.13 7.27
N PRO A 254 5.87 13.21 8.06
CA PRO A 254 4.86 13.30 9.11
C PRO A 254 3.45 13.01 8.59
N ALA A 255 2.66 12.23 9.32
CA ALA A 255 1.36 11.80 8.82
C ALA A 255 0.23 11.91 9.85
N ALA A 256 -1.00 12.07 9.33
CA ALA A 256 -2.23 11.81 10.04
C ALA A 256 -2.99 10.70 9.29
N PHE A 257 -2.96 9.51 9.85
CA PHE A 257 -3.63 8.34 9.27
C PHE A 257 -5.10 8.30 9.67
N VAL A 258 -5.95 8.08 8.68
CA VAL A 258 -7.41 7.92 8.81
C VAL A 258 -7.79 6.53 8.32
N PRO A 259 -7.78 5.49 9.16
CA PRO A 259 -8.08 4.13 8.74
C PRO A 259 -9.46 4.00 8.10
N LEU A 260 -9.58 3.10 7.14
CA LEU A 260 -10.87 2.77 6.54
C LEU A 260 -11.79 2.16 7.61
N PRO A 261 -13.04 2.67 7.79
CA PRO A 261 -13.93 2.24 8.88
C PRO A 261 -14.56 0.86 8.67
N ILE A 262 -14.30 0.24 7.51
CA ILE A 262 -14.83 -1.08 7.11
C ILE A 262 -13.68 -2.09 6.98
N GLY A 263 -13.97 -3.36 7.17
CA GLY A 263 -12.98 -4.43 7.12
C GLY A 263 -12.74 -5.05 8.50
N ASN A 264 -11.55 -5.57 8.71
CA ASN A 264 -11.14 -6.26 9.95
C ASN A 264 -10.23 -5.40 10.86
N GLY A 265 -10.15 -4.08 10.61
CA GLY A 265 -9.29 -3.17 11.39
C GLY A 265 -7.80 -3.18 10.96
N GLU A 266 -7.48 -3.82 9.85
CA GLU A 266 -6.10 -3.96 9.35
C GLU A 266 -5.38 -2.62 9.18
N GLN A 267 -6.08 -1.57 8.69
CA GLN A 267 -5.46 -0.28 8.46
C GLN A 267 -5.00 0.40 9.76
N ALA A 268 -5.81 0.36 10.81
CA ALA A 268 -5.40 0.88 12.11
C ALA A 268 -4.19 0.12 12.66
N ARG A 269 -4.15 -1.20 12.44
CA ARG A 269 -3.04 -2.05 12.87
C ARG A 269 -1.76 -1.78 12.06
N ASN A 270 -1.88 -1.54 10.74
CA ASN A 270 -0.74 -1.16 9.89
C ASN A 270 -0.07 0.14 10.39
N ALA A 271 -0.86 1.14 10.79
CA ALA A 271 -0.35 2.42 11.29
C ALA A 271 0.26 2.36 12.70
N HIS A 272 -0.07 1.30 13.48
CA HIS A 272 0.24 1.24 14.91
C HIS A 272 1.72 1.50 15.25
N GLY A 273 2.64 0.91 14.52
CA GLY A 273 4.08 1.06 14.76
C GLY A 273 4.57 2.50 14.63
N VAL A 274 4.16 3.17 13.54
CA VAL A 274 4.54 4.56 13.26
C VAL A 274 3.90 5.53 14.26
N VAL A 275 2.63 5.30 14.61
CA VAL A 275 1.91 6.10 15.61
C VAL A 275 2.53 5.94 16.99
N LYS A 276 2.84 4.71 17.41
CA LYS A 276 3.48 4.40 18.70
C LYS A 276 4.87 5.06 18.82
N ALA A 277 5.61 5.12 17.72
CA ALA A 277 6.90 5.80 17.68
C ALA A 277 6.78 7.33 17.70
N GLY A 278 5.58 7.90 17.51
CA GLY A 278 5.36 9.34 17.45
C GLY A 278 5.56 9.96 16.07
N GLY A 279 5.73 9.14 15.02
CA GLY A 279 5.89 9.59 13.62
C GLY A 279 4.59 9.96 12.93
N ALA A 280 3.45 9.57 13.48
CA ALA A 280 2.14 9.88 12.92
C ALA A 280 1.06 10.07 13.99
N LEU A 281 -0.03 10.72 13.59
CA LEU A 281 -1.31 10.73 14.29
C LEU A 281 -2.23 9.65 13.72
N LEU A 282 -3.13 9.13 14.54
CA LEU A 282 -4.21 8.24 14.13
C LEU A 282 -5.54 8.87 14.53
N ILE A 283 -6.49 8.94 13.60
CA ILE A 283 -7.83 9.44 13.84
C ILE A 283 -8.87 8.53 13.20
N ASP A 284 -9.94 8.26 13.89
CA ASP A 284 -11.07 7.51 13.34
C ASP A 284 -11.75 8.29 12.21
N ASP A 285 -12.19 7.56 11.18
CA ASP A 285 -12.88 8.16 10.02
C ASP A 285 -14.05 9.06 10.45
N ALA A 286 -14.85 8.65 11.43
CA ALA A 286 -15.99 9.44 11.93
C ALA A 286 -15.57 10.77 12.57
N SER A 287 -14.39 10.84 13.17
CA SER A 287 -13.84 12.01 13.84
C SER A 287 -13.09 12.96 12.90
N MET A 288 -12.86 12.53 11.64
CA MET A 288 -12.26 13.34 10.60
C MET A 288 -13.25 14.41 10.13
N THR A 289 -13.20 15.59 10.73
CA THR A 289 -14.11 16.72 10.50
C THR A 289 -13.34 17.98 10.07
N PRO A 290 -13.98 19.00 9.47
CA PRO A 290 -13.33 20.28 9.19
C PRO A 290 -12.74 20.93 10.45
N THR A 291 -13.46 20.89 11.57
CA THR A 291 -12.98 21.40 12.86
C THR A 291 -11.73 20.67 13.34
N TRP A 292 -11.61 19.36 13.08
CA TRP A 292 -10.40 18.63 13.41
C TRP A 292 -9.21 19.08 12.55
N ILE A 293 -9.44 19.36 11.25
CA ILE A 293 -8.40 19.92 10.38
C ILE A 293 -7.91 21.26 10.94
N ASP A 294 -8.83 22.16 11.28
CA ASP A 294 -8.49 23.48 11.83
C ASP A 294 -7.74 23.38 13.17
N ASN A 295 -8.24 22.57 14.10
CA ASN A 295 -7.68 22.47 15.45
C ASN A 295 -6.42 21.62 15.57
N VAL A 296 -6.17 20.71 14.63
CA VAL A 296 -5.04 19.75 14.71
C VAL A 296 -4.08 19.89 13.53
N VAL A 297 -4.57 19.86 12.30
CA VAL A 297 -3.71 19.85 11.11
C VAL A 297 -3.07 21.21 10.88
N VAL A 298 -3.85 22.29 10.97
CA VAL A 298 -3.36 23.67 10.77
C VAL A 298 -2.25 24.03 11.78
N PRO A 299 -2.40 23.87 13.08
CA PRO A 299 -1.30 24.16 14.00
C PRO A 299 -0.13 23.18 13.87
N LEU A 300 -0.36 21.91 13.54
CA LEU A 300 0.69 20.92 13.39
C LEU A 300 1.61 21.26 12.21
N ILE A 301 1.05 21.54 11.02
CA ILE A 301 1.85 21.80 9.81
C ILE A 301 2.68 23.10 9.92
N ARG A 302 2.29 24.01 10.79
CA ARG A 302 3.02 25.25 11.11
C ARG A 302 4.06 25.08 12.21
N ASN A 303 4.12 23.92 12.85
CA ASN A 303 5.05 23.63 13.94
C ASN A 303 6.25 22.82 13.40
N GLY A 304 7.23 23.51 12.81
CA GLY A 304 8.44 22.90 12.26
C GLY A 304 9.15 21.94 13.21
N PRO A 305 9.47 22.34 14.48
CA PRO A 305 10.09 21.41 15.43
C PRO A 305 9.30 20.15 15.70
N ARG A 306 7.95 20.22 15.70
CA ARG A 306 7.09 19.06 15.86
C ARG A 306 7.14 18.16 14.64
N LEU A 307 7.06 18.72 13.43
CA LEU A 307 7.18 17.96 12.18
C LEU A 307 8.53 17.25 12.07
N GLU A 308 9.63 17.93 12.42
CA GLU A 308 10.96 17.32 12.44
C GLU A 308 11.05 16.16 13.44
N ALA A 309 10.47 16.32 14.64
CA ALA A 309 10.42 15.24 15.62
C ALA A 309 9.62 14.03 15.10
N MET A 310 8.49 14.27 14.45
CA MET A 310 7.69 13.22 13.81
C MET A 310 8.44 12.55 12.66
N SER A 311 9.11 13.33 11.81
CA SER A 311 9.93 12.84 10.71
C SER A 311 11.05 11.91 11.21
N ARG A 312 11.81 12.33 12.22
CA ARG A 312 12.84 11.49 12.84
C ARG A 312 12.28 10.23 13.49
N ALA A 313 11.11 10.32 14.10
CA ALA A 313 10.44 9.17 14.72
C ALA A 313 9.94 8.15 13.70
N ALA A 314 9.55 8.57 12.51
CA ALA A 314 9.13 7.68 11.41
C ALA A 314 10.33 7.07 10.68
N ALA A 315 11.40 7.86 10.51
CA ALA A 315 12.58 7.43 9.76
C ALA A 315 13.26 6.21 10.41
N GLY A 316 13.58 5.22 9.58
CA GLY A 316 14.26 4.00 10.04
C GLY A 316 13.36 2.94 10.68
N LEU A 317 12.05 3.18 10.81
CA LEU A 317 11.10 2.19 11.34
C LEU A 317 10.83 1.03 10.38
N VAL A 318 10.99 1.24 9.09
CA VAL A 318 10.71 0.24 8.06
C VAL A 318 11.95 -0.06 7.22
N PRO A 319 12.20 -1.34 6.89
CA PRO A 319 13.26 -1.70 5.95
C PRO A 319 13.00 -1.09 4.57
N ARG A 320 14.05 -0.62 3.91
CA ARG A 320 13.96 -0.04 2.57
C ARG A 320 14.39 -0.99 1.46
N ASP A 321 14.94 -2.16 1.83
CA ASP A 321 15.48 -3.20 0.94
C ASP A 321 14.62 -4.47 0.88
N ALA A 322 13.38 -4.37 1.32
CA ALA A 322 12.43 -5.50 1.40
C ALA A 322 12.24 -6.20 0.04
N ASP A 323 12.28 -5.47 -1.07
CA ASP A 323 12.22 -6.00 -2.44
C ASP A 323 13.41 -6.93 -2.75
N THR A 324 14.61 -6.52 -2.37
CA THR A 324 15.84 -7.30 -2.56
C THR A 324 15.87 -8.52 -1.65
N VAL A 325 15.45 -8.36 -0.37
CA VAL A 325 15.38 -9.47 0.59
C VAL A 325 14.37 -10.51 0.14
N LEU A 326 13.16 -10.09 -0.26
CA LEU A 326 12.14 -11.00 -0.78
C LEU A 326 12.61 -11.70 -2.06
N ALA A 327 13.23 -10.97 -2.98
CA ALA A 327 13.75 -11.54 -4.22
C ALA A 327 14.78 -12.65 -3.95
N ARG A 328 15.69 -12.46 -3.01
CA ARG A 328 16.65 -13.49 -2.58
C ARG A 328 15.95 -14.70 -1.97
N MET A 329 15.00 -14.50 -1.06
CA MET A 329 14.22 -15.60 -0.48
C MET A 329 13.53 -16.45 -1.53
N VAL A 330 13.03 -15.82 -2.63
CA VAL A 330 12.38 -16.53 -3.73
C VAL A 330 13.40 -17.32 -4.57
N ILE A 331 14.54 -16.72 -4.91
CA ILE A 331 15.60 -17.38 -5.68
C ILE A 331 16.18 -18.57 -4.87
N ASP A 332 16.41 -18.38 -3.58
CA ASP A 332 16.92 -19.43 -2.70
C ASP A 332 15.93 -20.61 -2.59
N ALA A 333 14.63 -20.31 -2.52
CA ALA A 333 13.58 -21.33 -2.48
C ALA A 333 13.44 -22.09 -3.82
N ALA A 334 13.70 -21.44 -4.95
CA ALA A 334 13.70 -22.09 -6.28
C ALA A 334 14.91 -23.00 -6.50
N SER A 335 16.03 -22.69 -5.83
CA SER A 335 17.25 -23.47 -5.99
C SER A 335 17.08 -24.87 -5.41
N PRO A 336 17.45 -25.94 -6.12
CA PRO A 336 17.38 -27.28 -5.56
C PRO A 336 18.25 -27.34 -4.31
N SER A 337 17.61 -27.61 -3.15
CA SER A 337 18.34 -27.79 -1.91
C SER A 337 19.40 -28.89 -2.15
N LYS A 338 20.66 -28.56 -1.91
CA LYS A 338 21.71 -29.58 -1.74
C LYS A 338 21.29 -30.44 -0.53
N ARG A 339 20.49 -31.48 -0.81
CA ARG A 339 20.16 -32.55 0.15
C ARG A 339 21.30 -33.56 0.15
#